data_16d700fed0b5ba0d17cd5b9bb5a70ce4
#
_entry.id   16d700fed0b5ba0d17cd5b9bb5a70ce4
#
_cell.length_a   1.000
_cell.length_b   1.000
_cell.length_c   1.000
_cell.angle_alpha   90.00
_cell.angle_beta   90.00
_cell.angle_gamma   90.00
#
_symmetry.space_group_name_H-M   'P 1'
#
loop_
_entity.id
_entity.type
_entity.pdbx_description
1 polymer ?
#
loop_
_entity_poly.entity_id
_entity_poly.type
_entity_poly.pdbx_seq_one_letter_code
_entity_poly.pdbx_strand_id
1 'polypeptide(L)'
;MRLLALPSGIQTGIYNMALDEALLEWVRVQPKPVLWVRTYRWDVPTLSLGVNQKVRDLDFLLRYYGQGQNVGAIVRRPTGGRAILHGQDISFSFITNHPPILQQSLKEAYAILSGIVRQALETLGLQTRLAADAGTRDYLRSPVCFQTHTPSDLLARDGKKLSGSAQLRRSGGLLQHGAAFLAPWEIQEKAFFEALCQVGASTFGEPCKVLSSLQAEALIADWPQWLEVYARASNEILDKVSTTSGSHLLPASR
;
A
#
# COMPACT_ATOMS: atom_id res chain seq x y z
N MET A 1 -5.41 -19.43 -13.60
CA MET A 1 -4.74 -18.60 -12.55
C MET A 1 -5.35 -18.95 -11.19
N ARG A 2 -4.69 -18.67 -10.07
CA ARG A 2 -5.36 -18.73 -8.75
C ARG A 2 -5.57 -17.28 -8.27
N LEU A 3 -6.79 -16.94 -7.90
CA LEU A 3 -7.11 -15.68 -7.25
C LEU A 3 -7.26 -15.95 -5.74
N LEU A 4 -6.33 -15.42 -4.94
CA LEU A 4 -6.28 -15.58 -3.50
C LEU A 4 -6.53 -14.22 -2.84
N ALA A 5 -7.22 -14.22 -1.70
CA ALA A 5 -7.51 -12.98 -1.00
C ALA A 5 -7.31 -13.10 0.51
N LEU A 6 -6.85 -12.02 1.11
CA LEU A 6 -6.52 -11.94 2.53
C LEU A 6 -6.99 -10.61 3.13
N PRO A 7 -8.05 -10.60 3.95
CA PRO A 7 -8.37 -9.47 4.81
C PRO A 7 -7.48 -9.55 6.06
N SER A 8 -6.43 -8.74 6.13
CA SER A 8 -5.46 -8.81 7.24
C SER A 8 -5.90 -8.05 8.49
N GLY A 9 -6.96 -7.22 8.39
CA GLY A 9 -7.43 -6.41 9.50
C GLY A 9 -6.40 -5.36 9.96
N ILE A 10 -6.40 -5.04 11.26
CA ILE A 10 -5.49 -4.06 11.85
C ILE A 10 -4.18 -4.73 12.22
N GLN A 11 -3.06 -4.20 11.71
CA GLN A 11 -1.72 -4.74 11.90
C GLN A 11 -0.69 -3.61 12.03
N THR A 12 0.49 -3.94 12.58
CA THR A 12 1.62 -2.98 12.62
C THR A 12 2.13 -2.66 11.23
N GLY A 13 2.75 -1.49 11.06
CA GLY A 13 3.38 -1.12 9.79
C GLY A 13 4.48 -2.10 9.35
N ILE A 14 5.25 -2.63 10.32
CA ILE A 14 6.26 -3.66 10.08
C ILE A 14 5.62 -4.93 9.50
N TYR A 15 4.57 -5.43 10.15
CA TYR A 15 3.84 -6.61 9.68
C TYR A 15 3.29 -6.41 8.27
N ASN A 16 2.64 -5.28 8.02
CA ASN A 16 2.02 -5.00 6.72
C ASN A 16 3.04 -5.02 5.58
N MET A 17 4.19 -4.38 5.76
CA MET A 17 5.23 -4.33 4.72
C MET A 17 5.97 -5.66 4.58
N ALA A 18 6.25 -6.33 5.68
CA ALA A 18 6.88 -7.65 5.69
C ALA A 18 6.04 -8.67 4.94
N LEU A 19 4.73 -8.69 5.18
CA LEU A 19 3.82 -9.64 4.52
C LEU A 19 3.66 -9.34 3.03
N ASP A 20 3.57 -8.06 2.63
CA ASP A 20 3.50 -7.69 1.21
C ASP A 20 4.76 -8.18 0.45
N GLU A 21 5.95 -8.03 1.04
CA GLU A 21 7.19 -8.47 0.42
C GLU A 21 7.35 -9.99 0.44
N ALA A 22 6.99 -10.64 1.52
CA ALA A 22 6.99 -12.11 1.62
C ALA A 22 6.06 -12.76 0.58
N LEU A 23 4.86 -12.18 0.40
CA LEU A 23 3.93 -12.61 -0.64
C LEU A 23 4.51 -12.38 -2.05
N LEU A 24 5.22 -11.27 -2.28
CA LEU A 24 5.90 -11.02 -3.56
C LEU A 24 6.94 -12.10 -3.84
N GLU A 25 7.80 -12.43 -2.88
CA GLU A 25 8.81 -13.47 -3.06
C GLU A 25 8.16 -14.85 -3.27
N TRP A 26 7.08 -15.13 -2.55
CA TRP A 26 6.36 -16.38 -2.71
C TRP A 26 5.73 -16.51 -4.12
N VAL A 27 5.08 -15.47 -4.67
CA VAL A 27 4.46 -15.56 -6.00
C VAL A 27 5.49 -15.72 -7.11
N ARG A 28 6.68 -15.15 -6.97
CA ARG A 28 7.76 -15.21 -7.97
C ARG A 28 8.21 -16.63 -8.30
N VAL A 29 8.11 -17.54 -7.36
CA VAL A 29 8.54 -18.95 -7.50
C VAL A 29 7.37 -19.89 -7.78
N GLN A 30 6.13 -19.38 -7.86
CA GLN A 30 5.00 -20.25 -8.16
C GLN A 30 4.99 -20.68 -9.63
N PRO A 31 4.81 -21.98 -9.92
CA PRO A 31 4.79 -22.50 -11.29
C PRO A 31 3.54 -22.11 -12.07
N LYS A 32 2.46 -21.79 -11.37
CA LYS A 32 1.19 -21.36 -11.95
C LYS A 32 0.90 -19.90 -11.59
N PRO A 33 0.27 -19.12 -12.49
CA PRO A 33 -0.09 -17.74 -12.20
C PRO A 33 -0.97 -17.62 -10.96
N VAL A 34 -0.65 -16.64 -10.12
CA VAL A 34 -1.37 -16.28 -8.90
C VAL A 34 -1.58 -14.79 -8.87
N LEU A 35 -2.72 -14.36 -8.39
CA LEU A 35 -2.97 -12.98 -7.96
C LEU A 35 -3.47 -13.00 -6.52
N TRP A 36 -2.79 -12.29 -5.65
CA TRP A 36 -3.26 -11.96 -4.31
C TRP A 36 -3.96 -10.61 -4.31
N VAL A 37 -5.10 -10.56 -3.63
CA VAL A 37 -5.80 -9.34 -3.24
C VAL A 37 -5.77 -9.26 -1.72
N ARG A 38 -5.23 -8.18 -1.17
CA ARG A 38 -5.14 -8.01 0.27
C ARG A 38 -5.68 -6.64 0.67
N THR A 39 -6.42 -6.55 1.80
CA THR A 39 -6.71 -5.30 2.50
C THR A 39 -6.16 -5.34 3.90
N TYR A 40 -5.82 -4.18 4.45
CA TYR A 40 -5.31 -4.03 5.80
C TYR A 40 -5.43 -2.61 6.32
N ARG A 41 -5.36 -2.48 7.63
CA ARG A 41 -5.31 -1.21 8.34
C ARG A 41 -4.08 -1.15 9.23
N TRP A 42 -3.86 -0.01 9.85
CA TRP A 42 -2.68 0.30 10.65
C TRP A 42 -3.10 0.46 12.10
N ASP A 43 -2.38 -0.16 13.03
CA ASP A 43 -2.66 -0.15 14.46
C ASP A 43 -2.45 1.25 15.09
N VAL A 44 -1.46 1.97 14.59
CA VAL A 44 -1.16 3.36 14.97
C VAL A 44 -0.94 4.21 13.72
N PRO A 45 -1.08 5.55 13.82
CA PRO A 45 -0.72 6.43 12.71
C PRO A 45 0.74 6.21 12.30
N THR A 46 0.95 5.65 11.11
CA THR A 46 2.25 5.19 10.63
C THR A 46 2.71 5.99 9.42
N LEU A 47 3.87 6.64 9.52
CA LEU A 47 4.51 7.31 8.40
C LEU A 47 5.26 6.29 7.53
N SER A 48 4.74 6.05 6.33
CA SER A 48 5.35 5.15 5.33
C SER A 48 6.20 5.94 4.36
N LEU A 49 7.51 5.69 4.36
CA LEU A 49 8.47 6.27 3.43
C LEU A 49 8.62 5.38 2.19
N GLY A 50 8.72 6.00 1.02
CA GLY A 50 9.12 5.29 -0.19
C GLY A 50 10.58 4.82 -0.09
N VAL A 51 10.92 3.71 -0.77
CA VAL A 51 12.26 3.09 -0.70
C VAL A 51 13.40 4.08 -0.98
N ASN A 52 13.21 5.04 -1.87
CA ASN A 52 14.23 6.02 -2.27
C ASN A 52 14.17 7.34 -1.49
N GLN A 53 13.22 7.52 -0.56
CA GLN A 53 13.16 8.77 0.22
C GLN A 53 14.31 8.86 1.21
N LYS A 54 14.92 10.05 1.27
CA LYS A 54 16.06 10.30 2.13
C LYS A 54 15.61 10.59 3.56
N VAL A 55 16.37 10.09 4.52
CA VAL A 55 16.09 10.32 5.97
C VAL A 55 16.14 11.82 6.30
N ARG A 56 16.96 12.62 5.60
CA ARG A 56 17.00 14.08 5.77
C ARG A 56 15.66 14.80 5.55
N ASP A 57 14.73 14.19 4.80
CA ASP A 57 13.41 14.75 4.55
C ASP A 57 12.45 14.48 5.73
N LEU A 58 12.89 13.67 6.70
CA LEU A 58 12.03 13.15 7.77
C LEU A 58 11.60 14.24 8.76
N ASP A 59 12.50 15.17 9.11
CA ASP A 59 12.17 16.30 10.00
C ASP A 59 11.07 17.19 9.41
N PHE A 60 11.09 17.39 8.09
CA PHE A 60 10.03 18.11 7.40
C PHE A 60 8.73 17.29 7.44
N LEU A 61 8.80 15.99 7.14
CA LEU A 61 7.62 15.11 7.12
C LEU A 61 6.97 14.97 8.49
N LEU A 62 7.76 14.83 9.55
CA LEU A 62 7.25 14.76 10.92
C LEU A 62 6.59 16.07 11.35
N ARG A 63 7.17 17.22 11.01
CA ARG A 63 6.53 18.53 11.26
C ARG A 63 5.27 18.71 10.45
N TYR A 64 5.28 18.32 9.18
CA TYR A 64 4.13 18.43 8.29
C TYR A 64 2.95 17.59 8.78
N TYR A 65 3.18 16.31 9.06
CA TYR A 65 2.14 15.40 9.51
C TYR A 65 1.81 15.54 11.00
N GLY A 66 2.76 15.97 11.83
CA GLY A 66 2.59 16.17 13.28
C GLY A 66 1.72 17.37 13.67
N GLN A 67 1.40 18.27 12.73
CA GLN A 67 0.53 19.42 12.98
C GLN A 67 -0.95 19.05 13.16
N GLY A 68 -1.27 17.90 13.69
CA GLY A 68 -2.65 17.46 13.94
C GLY A 68 -2.81 15.97 14.15
N GLN A 69 -1.76 15.19 13.97
CA GLN A 69 -1.76 13.74 14.20
C GLN A 69 -0.43 13.31 14.79
N ASN A 70 -0.47 12.50 15.85
CA ASN A 70 0.73 11.86 16.37
C ASN A 70 1.21 10.80 15.35
N VAL A 71 2.46 10.89 14.90
CA VAL A 71 3.13 9.81 14.18
C VAL A 71 3.56 8.77 15.21
N GLY A 72 2.85 7.64 15.26
CA GLY A 72 3.10 6.56 16.23
C GLY A 72 4.19 5.59 15.77
N ALA A 73 4.38 5.43 14.45
CA ALA A 73 5.40 4.55 13.88
C ALA A 73 5.91 5.08 12.53
N ILE A 74 7.10 4.61 12.15
CA ILE A 74 7.70 4.90 10.84
C ILE A 74 8.12 3.58 10.20
N VAL A 75 7.81 3.41 8.92
CA VAL A 75 8.23 2.25 8.15
C VAL A 75 8.71 2.67 6.76
N ARG A 76 9.67 1.96 6.20
CA ARG A 76 10.07 2.13 4.80
C ARG A 76 9.44 1.01 3.98
N ARG A 77 8.56 1.38 3.05
CA ARG A 77 7.92 0.40 2.16
C ARG A 77 8.86 -0.04 1.04
N PRO A 78 8.67 -1.24 0.45
CA PRO A 78 9.52 -1.76 -0.62
C PRO A 78 9.33 -1.02 -1.95
N THR A 79 8.19 -0.33 -2.11
CA THR A 79 7.87 0.42 -3.32
C THR A 79 8.43 1.85 -3.26
N GLY A 80 8.48 2.50 -4.43
CA GLY A 80 8.83 3.91 -4.54
C GLY A 80 7.71 4.86 -4.08
N GLY A 81 7.77 6.09 -4.58
CA GLY A 81 6.82 7.14 -4.27
C GLY A 81 7.20 7.96 -3.04
N ARG A 82 6.29 8.85 -2.63
CA ARG A 82 6.48 9.83 -1.55
C ARG A 82 5.83 9.37 -0.26
N ALA A 83 6.19 10.01 0.84
CA ALA A 83 5.66 9.67 2.16
C ALA A 83 4.15 9.83 2.25
N ILE A 84 3.55 8.93 3.01
CA ILE A 84 2.13 8.95 3.34
C ILE A 84 1.98 8.62 4.82
N LEU A 85 1.12 9.37 5.52
CA LEU A 85 0.70 9.02 6.86
C LEU A 85 -0.57 8.18 6.77
N HIS A 86 -0.44 6.93 7.20
CA HIS A 86 -1.53 5.97 7.32
C HIS A 86 -2.21 6.05 8.69
N GLY A 87 -3.42 5.50 8.79
CA GLY A 87 -4.19 5.40 10.03
C GLY A 87 -5.68 5.63 9.82
N GLN A 88 -6.06 6.47 8.84
CA GLN A 88 -7.44 6.72 8.46
C GLN A 88 -7.83 6.09 7.12
N ASP A 89 -6.86 5.50 6.44
CA ASP A 89 -7.05 4.82 5.16
C ASP A 89 -7.32 3.33 5.35
N ILE A 90 -7.89 2.74 4.33
CA ILE A 90 -7.87 1.31 4.08
C ILE A 90 -6.79 1.08 3.05
N SER A 91 -5.73 0.38 3.44
CA SER A 91 -4.67 0.00 2.52
C SER A 91 -5.02 -1.29 1.80
N PHE A 92 -4.52 -1.44 0.57
CA PHE A 92 -4.71 -2.62 -0.24
C PHE A 92 -3.42 -3.00 -0.96
N SER A 93 -3.29 -4.27 -1.31
CA SER A 93 -2.22 -4.73 -2.21
C SER A 93 -2.72 -5.79 -3.21
N PHE A 94 -2.12 -5.72 -4.41
CA PHE A 94 -2.17 -6.74 -5.45
C PHE A 94 -0.77 -7.29 -5.64
N ILE A 95 -0.62 -8.61 -5.51
CA ILE A 95 0.69 -9.25 -5.68
C ILE A 95 0.53 -10.40 -6.66
N THR A 96 1.31 -10.40 -7.75
CA THR A 96 1.05 -11.34 -8.84
C THR A 96 2.31 -11.71 -9.63
N ASN A 97 2.30 -12.94 -10.16
CA ASN A 97 3.19 -13.40 -11.23
C ASN A 97 2.42 -13.65 -12.54
N HIS A 98 1.21 -13.10 -12.69
CA HIS A 98 0.37 -13.33 -13.87
C HIS A 98 0.97 -12.69 -15.12
N PRO A 99 1.32 -13.48 -16.18
CA PRO A 99 2.03 -12.97 -17.34
C PRO A 99 1.32 -11.82 -18.06
N PRO A 100 -0.01 -11.83 -18.28
CA PRO A 100 -0.74 -10.72 -18.89
C PRO A 100 -0.59 -9.37 -18.16
N ILE A 101 -0.24 -9.36 -16.88
CA ILE A 101 0.06 -8.13 -16.12
C ILE A 101 1.56 -7.83 -16.17
N LEU A 102 2.41 -8.85 -15.99
CA LEU A 102 3.87 -8.66 -15.94
C LEU A 102 4.46 -8.21 -17.27
N GLN A 103 3.89 -8.64 -18.38
CA GLN A 103 4.33 -8.31 -19.73
C GLN A 103 3.90 -6.91 -20.19
N GLN A 104 2.99 -6.27 -19.45
CA GLN A 104 2.58 -4.90 -19.73
C GLN A 104 3.65 -3.88 -19.35
N SER A 105 3.60 -2.71 -19.97
CA SER A 105 4.33 -1.54 -19.50
C SER A 105 3.92 -1.20 -18.07
N LEU A 106 4.75 -0.39 -17.40
CA LEU A 106 4.44 0.08 -16.04
C LEU A 106 3.07 0.77 -16.00
N LYS A 107 2.79 1.64 -16.99
CA LYS A 107 1.54 2.40 -17.08
C LYS A 107 0.31 1.48 -17.27
N GLU A 108 0.41 0.49 -18.14
CA GLU A 108 -0.69 -0.44 -18.42
C GLU A 108 -0.99 -1.35 -17.22
N ALA A 109 0.03 -1.88 -16.55
CA ALA A 109 -0.19 -2.67 -15.34
C ALA A 109 -0.83 -1.84 -14.21
N TYR A 110 -0.40 -0.57 -14.05
CA TYR A 110 -1.11 0.35 -13.15
C TYR A 110 -2.57 0.52 -13.54
N ALA A 111 -2.86 0.72 -14.82
CA ALA A 111 -4.23 0.92 -15.31
C ALA A 111 -5.12 -0.31 -15.03
N ILE A 112 -4.60 -1.52 -15.22
CA ILE A 112 -5.32 -2.77 -14.93
C ILE A 112 -5.66 -2.86 -13.44
N LEU A 113 -4.67 -2.76 -12.57
CA LEU A 113 -4.86 -2.98 -11.13
C LEU A 113 -5.61 -1.81 -10.46
N SER A 114 -5.34 -0.57 -10.85
CA SER A 114 -6.13 0.58 -10.39
C SER A 114 -7.55 0.58 -10.95
N GLY A 115 -7.76 -0.04 -12.12
CA GLY A 115 -9.08 -0.30 -12.70
C GLY A 115 -9.94 -1.20 -11.82
N ILE A 116 -9.35 -2.22 -11.19
CA ILE A 116 -10.05 -3.08 -10.22
C ILE A 116 -10.48 -2.25 -9.01
N VAL A 117 -9.59 -1.41 -8.46
CA VAL A 117 -9.93 -0.53 -7.34
C VAL A 117 -11.05 0.43 -7.72
N ARG A 118 -10.97 1.06 -8.91
CA ARG A 118 -11.99 1.97 -9.41
C ARG A 118 -13.35 1.28 -9.51
N GLN A 119 -13.42 0.12 -10.16
CA GLN A 119 -14.68 -0.63 -10.30
C GLN A 119 -15.23 -1.07 -8.95
N ALA A 120 -14.38 -1.53 -8.02
CA ALA A 120 -14.80 -1.88 -6.67
C ALA A 120 -15.43 -0.68 -5.94
N LEU A 121 -14.85 0.51 -6.06
CA LEU A 121 -15.43 1.73 -5.49
C LEU A 121 -16.74 2.13 -6.18
N GLU A 122 -16.86 1.93 -7.48
CA GLU A 122 -18.10 2.16 -8.25
C GLU A 122 -19.22 1.22 -7.79
N THR A 123 -18.92 -0.07 -7.51
CA THR A 123 -19.93 -0.99 -6.95
C THR A 123 -20.41 -0.58 -5.56
N LEU A 124 -19.60 0.17 -4.83
CA LEU A 124 -19.94 0.75 -3.52
C LEU A 124 -20.60 2.15 -3.63
N GLY A 125 -20.98 2.56 -4.85
CA GLY A 125 -21.68 3.81 -5.09
C GLY A 125 -20.77 5.06 -5.21
N LEU A 126 -19.43 4.88 -5.18
CA LEU A 126 -18.49 5.98 -5.34
C LEU A 126 -18.16 6.23 -6.81
N GLN A 127 -18.56 7.38 -7.33
CA GLN A 127 -18.10 7.82 -8.64
C GLN A 127 -16.67 8.33 -8.55
N THR A 128 -15.77 7.67 -9.27
CA THR A 128 -14.35 8.01 -9.29
C THR A 128 -13.85 8.20 -10.73
N ARG A 129 -12.76 8.93 -10.87
CA ARG A 129 -12.05 9.06 -12.14
C ARG A 129 -10.54 8.94 -11.94
N LEU A 130 -9.84 8.49 -12.96
CA LEU A 130 -8.38 8.58 -12.97
C LEU A 130 -7.96 10.05 -13.11
N ALA A 131 -6.88 10.43 -12.44
CA ALA A 131 -6.28 11.73 -12.64
C ALA A 131 -5.76 11.84 -14.08
N ALA A 132 -6.17 12.88 -14.82
CA ALA A 132 -5.88 13.01 -16.24
C ALA A 132 -4.42 13.40 -16.51
N ASP A 133 -3.81 14.17 -15.58
CA ASP A 133 -2.48 14.75 -15.76
C ASP A 133 -1.51 14.29 -14.68
N ALA A 134 -0.26 14.02 -15.08
CA ALA A 134 0.84 13.97 -14.14
C ALA A 134 0.93 15.34 -13.49
N GLY A 135 0.86 15.38 -12.17
CA GLY A 135 0.96 16.62 -11.41
C GLY A 135 2.09 17.48 -11.90
N THR A 136 1.87 18.76 -11.84
CA THR A 136 2.76 19.85 -12.21
C THR A 136 4.19 19.68 -11.63
N ARG A 137 5.11 20.61 -11.93
CA ARG A 137 6.47 20.66 -11.33
C ARG A 137 6.48 20.50 -9.80
N ASP A 138 5.37 20.80 -9.13
CA ASP A 138 5.17 20.59 -7.69
C ASP A 138 5.20 19.12 -7.28
N TYR A 139 4.86 18.18 -8.19
CA TYR A 139 5.01 16.76 -7.96
C TYR A 139 6.46 16.38 -7.58
N LEU A 140 7.45 16.95 -8.25
CA LEU A 140 8.86 16.65 -8.01
C LEU A 140 9.42 17.31 -6.74
N ARG A 141 8.75 18.35 -6.23
CA ARG A 141 9.21 19.16 -5.09
C ARG A 141 8.61 18.76 -3.75
N SER A 142 7.39 18.20 -3.74
CA SER A 142 6.75 17.80 -2.47
C SER A 142 7.15 16.39 -2.06
N PRO A 143 7.65 16.15 -0.85
CA PRO A 143 7.89 14.82 -0.32
C PRO A 143 6.61 14.11 0.14
N VAL A 144 5.44 14.78 0.09
CA VAL A 144 4.13 14.31 0.58
C VAL A 144 3.28 13.76 -0.56
N CYS A 145 2.76 12.52 -0.39
CA CYS A 145 2.06 11.80 -1.48
C CYS A 145 0.72 12.43 -1.87
N PHE A 146 -0.09 12.86 -0.90
CA PHE A 146 -1.46 13.30 -1.15
C PHE A 146 -1.62 14.78 -1.53
N GLN A 147 -0.54 15.56 -1.56
CA GLN A 147 -0.57 16.95 -2.07
C GLN A 147 -0.68 17.04 -3.59
N THR A 148 -0.35 16.00 -4.31
CA THR A 148 -0.35 15.99 -5.77
C THR A 148 -0.81 14.62 -6.27
N HIS A 149 -1.21 14.55 -7.53
CA HIS A 149 -1.66 13.29 -8.15
C HIS A 149 -0.75 12.87 -9.31
N THR A 150 -0.79 11.60 -9.59
CA THR A 150 -0.23 10.95 -10.78
C THR A 150 -1.36 10.42 -11.65
N PRO A 151 -1.15 10.14 -12.93
CA PRO A 151 -2.20 9.62 -13.81
C PRO A 151 -2.85 8.31 -13.35
N SER A 152 -2.21 7.60 -12.40
CA SER A 152 -2.72 6.33 -11.85
C SER A 152 -3.52 6.51 -10.56
N ASP A 153 -3.62 7.73 -10.04
CA ASP A 153 -4.38 8.02 -8.84
C ASP A 153 -5.87 8.14 -9.14
N LEU A 154 -6.69 7.73 -8.18
CA LEU A 154 -8.14 7.89 -8.26
C LEU A 154 -8.56 9.16 -7.53
N LEU A 155 -9.36 9.94 -8.21
CA LEU A 155 -9.96 11.16 -7.67
C LEU A 155 -11.46 10.93 -7.46
N ALA A 156 -11.98 11.47 -6.37
CA ALA A 156 -13.40 11.59 -6.13
C ALA A 156 -14.02 12.63 -7.08
N ARG A 157 -15.36 12.72 -7.10
CA ARG A 157 -16.10 13.65 -7.98
C ARG A 157 -15.70 15.11 -7.76
N ASP A 158 -15.39 15.49 -6.53
CA ASP A 158 -14.93 16.85 -6.17
C ASP A 158 -13.45 17.13 -6.52
N GLY A 159 -12.76 16.18 -7.15
CA GLY A 159 -11.37 16.28 -7.57
C GLY A 159 -10.34 15.95 -6.48
N LYS A 160 -10.77 15.67 -5.25
CA LYS A 160 -9.86 15.25 -4.18
C LYS A 160 -9.30 13.87 -4.46
N LYS A 161 -8.03 13.67 -4.14
CA LYS A 161 -7.39 12.35 -4.25
C LYS A 161 -8.01 11.39 -3.24
N LEU A 162 -8.63 10.34 -3.77
CA LEU A 162 -9.28 9.28 -3.01
C LEU A 162 -8.34 8.12 -2.75
N SER A 163 -7.57 7.74 -3.77
CA SER A 163 -6.65 6.63 -3.69
C SER A 163 -5.39 6.87 -4.51
N GLY A 164 -4.29 6.32 -4.03
CA GLY A 164 -3.03 6.27 -4.75
C GLY A 164 -2.31 4.98 -4.46
N SER A 165 -1.47 4.54 -5.40
CA SER A 165 -0.71 3.31 -5.28
C SER A 165 0.72 3.47 -5.79
N ALA A 166 1.57 2.51 -5.40
CA ALA A 166 2.95 2.41 -5.86
C ALA A 166 3.24 0.96 -6.27
N GLN A 167 4.08 0.77 -7.28
CA GLN A 167 4.48 -0.55 -7.76
C GLN A 167 5.94 -0.86 -7.46
N LEU A 168 6.21 -2.14 -7.21
CA LEU A 168 7.51 -2.77 -7.27
C LEU A 168 7.45 -3.94 -8.24
N ARG A 169 8.41 -4.00 -9.16
CA ARG A 169 8.60 -5.16 -10.03
C ARG A 169 9.92 -5.82 -9.71
N ARG A 170 9.89 -7.11 -9.51
CA ARG A 170 11.05 -7.99 -9.46
C ARG A 170 10.93 -9.05 -10.55
N SER A 171 12.02 -9.70 -10.93
CA SER A 171 11.96 -10.81 -11.88
C SER A 171 10.91 -11.84 -11.44
N GLY A 172 9.91 -12.07 -12.28
CA GLY A 172 8.83 -13.02 -12.03
C GLY A 172 7.70 -12.54 -11.10
N GLY A 173 7.67 -11.28 -10.65
CA GLY A 173 6.60 -10.81 -9.78
C GLY A 173 6.39 -9.29 -9.77
N LEU A 174 5.20 -8.90 -9.38
CA LEU A 174 4.76 -7.52 -9.21
C LEU A 174 3.99 -7.38 -7.91
N LEU A 175 4.32 -6.35 -7.16
CA LEU A 175 3.55 -5.82 -6.03
C LEU A 175 3.04 -4.42 -6.42
N GLN A 176 1.74 -4.21 -6.33
CA GLN A 176 1.14 -2.87 -6.30
C GLN A 176 0.36 -2.74 -5.02
N HIS A 177 0.75 -1.83 -4.16
CA HIS A 177 -0.02 -1.50 -2.97
C HIS A 177 -0.40 -0.03 -2.94
N GLY A 178 -1.46 0.29 -2.21
CA GLY A 178 -2.01 1.62 -2.15
C GLY A 178 -2.84 1.87 -0.91
N ALA A 179 -3.34 3.09 -0.83
CA ALA A 179 -4.21 3.57 0.23
C ALA A 179 -5.46 4.18 -0.37
N ALA A 180 -6.61 3.90 0.23
CA ALA A 180 -7.90 4.49 -0.11
C ALA A 180 -8.49 5.17 1.13
N PHE A 181 -8.77 6.49 1.04
CA PHE A 181 -9.35 7.29 2.10
C PHE A 181 -10.87 7.28 1.97
N LEU A 182 -11.51 6.29 2.57
CA LEU A 182 -12.94 5.97 2.38
C LEU A 182 -13.83 6.40 3.55
N ALA A 183 -13.24 6.89 4.65
CA ALA A 183 -13.97 7.32 5.84
C ALA A 183 -15.10 8.36 5.57
N PRO A 184 -14.93 9.37 4.69
CA PRO A 184 -16.01 10.33 4.40
C PRO A 184 -17.27 9.72 3.78
N TRP A 185 -17.17 8.50 3.25
CA TRP A 185 -18.30 7.77 2.64
C TRP A 185 -18.75 6.58 3.49
N GLU A 186 -18.24 6.47 4.73
CA GLU A 186 -18.57 5.41 5.69
C GLU A 186 -18.34 3.97 5.15
N ILE A 187 -17.48 3.85 4.13
CA ILE A 187 -17.14 2.55 3.56
C ILE A 187 -16.16 1.82 4.48
N GLN A 188 -16.60 0.66 4.98
CA GLN A 188 -15.83 -0.18 5.86
C GLN A 188 -14.88 -1.09 5.07
N GLU A 189 -13.76 -1.52 5.71
CA GLU A 189 -12.77 -2.42 5.10
C GLU A 189 -13.40 -3.68 4.51
N LYS A 190 -14.33 -4.31 5.23
CA LYS A 190 -15.00 -5.53 4.78
C LYS A 190 -15.72 -5.33 3.44
N ALA A 191 -16.51 -4.26 3.31
CA ALA A 191 -17.23 -3.97 2.06
C ALA A 191 -16.25 -3.70 0.91
N PHE A 192 -15.19 -2.94 1.15
CA PHE A 192 -14.18 -2.67 0.14
C PHE A 192 -13.42 -3.94 -0.27
N PHE A 193 -13.06 -4.80 0.69
CA PHE A 193 -12.44 -6.09 0.43
C PHE A 193 -13.32 -7.00 -0.45
N GLU A 194 -14.60 -7.14 -0.08
CA GLU A 194 -15.56 -7.96 -0.83
C GLU A 194 -15.73 -7.44 -2.25
N ALA A 195 -15.83 -6.12 -2.44
CA ALA A 195 -15.90 -5.50 -3.76
C ALA A 195 -14.63 -5.75 -4.60
N LEU A 196 -13.43 -5.64 -4.01
CA LEU A 196 -12.18 -5.97 -4.69
C LEU A 196 -12.14 -7.44 -5.13
N CYS A 197 -12.58 -8.36 -4.28
CA CYS A 197 -12.65 -9.78 -4.60
C CYS A 197 -13.64 -10.06 -5.74
N GLN A 198 -14.82 -9.46 -5.70
CA GLN A 198 -15.84 -9.61 -6.73
C GLN A 198 -15.37 -9.09 -8.08
N VAL A 199 -14.80 -7.89 -8.12
CA VAL A 199 -14.27 -7.30 -9.35
C VAL A 199 -13.07 -8.09 -9.87
N GLY A 200 -12.16 -8.51 -8.98
CA GLY A 200 -11.05 -9.38 -9.36
C GLY A 200 -11.52 -10.70 -9.97
N ALA A 201 -12.51 -11.35 -9.37
CA ALA A 201 -13.09 -12.56 -9.89
C ALA A 201 -13.71 -12.37 -11.29
N SER A 202 -14.47 -11.30 -11.48
CA SER A 202 -15.06 -10.96 -12.78
C SER A 202 -14.01 -10.61 -13.84
N THR A 203 -12.96 -9.86 -13.45
CA THR A 203 -11.91 -9.41 -14.37
C THR A 203 -11.09 -10.58 -14.92
N PHE A 204 -10.80 -11.56 -14.07
CA PHE A 204 -9.91 -12.67 -14.44
C PHE A 204 -10.62 -14.00 -14.70
N GLY A 205 -11.94 -14.06 -14.53
CA GLY A 205 -12.72 -15.28 -14.72
C GLY A 205 -12.40 -16.40 -13.72
N GLU A 206 -11.90 -16.05 -12.52
CA GLU A 206 -11.45 -17.00 -11.50
C GLU A 206 -12.15 -16.74 -10.16
N PRO A 207 -12.64 -17.78 -9.48
CA PRO A 207 -13.21 -17.59 -8.15
C PRO A 207 -12.19 -17.09 -7.15
N CYS A 208 -12.59 -16.12 -6.33
CA CYS A 208 -11.73 -15.56 -5.28
C CYS A 208 -11.75 -16.49 -4.06
N LYS A 209 -10.59 -17.08 -3.75
CA LYS A 209 -10.42 -17.90 -2.53
C LYS A 209 -9.89 -17.03 -1.39
N VAL A 210 -10.75 -16.77 -0.41
CA VAL A 210 -10.37 -16.04 0.80
C VAL A 210 -9.63 -16.96 1.77
N LEU A 211 -8.50 -16.50 2.29
CA LEU A 211 -7.68 -17.20 3.27
C LEU A 211 -7.66 -16.40 4.59
N SER A 212 -7.53 -17.11 5.72
CA SER A 212 -7.18 -16.48 6.99
C SER A 212 -5.70 -16.12 7.04
N SER A 213 -5.30 -15.25 7.98
CA SER A 213 -3.88 -14.91 8.18
C SER A 213 -3.03 -16.15 8.43
N LEU A 214 -3.48 -17.06 9.28
CA LEU A 214 -2.79 -18.34 9.56
C LEU A 214 -2.61 -19.19 8.29
N GLN A 215 -3.61 -19.25 7.43
CA GLN A 215 -3.51 -20.00 6.18
C GLN A 215 -2.54 -19.33 5.18
N ALA A 216 -2.54 -18.01 5.12
CA ALA A 216 -1.61 -17.27 4.28
C ALA A 216 -0.16 -17.41 4.79
N GLU A 217 0.06 -17.26 6.09
CA GLU A 217 1.37 -17.42 6.72
C GLU A 217 1.92 -18.85 6.57
N ALA A 218 1.06 -19.87 6.66
CA ALA A 218 1.46 -21.27 6.43
C ALA A 218 1.91 -21.54 4.99
N LEU A 219 1.46 -20.73 4.00
CA LEU A 219 1.93 -20.84 2.61
C LEU A 219 3.31 -20.22 2.39
N ILE A 220 3.74 -19.30 3.28
CA ILE A 220 4.94 -18.51 3.14
C ILE A 220 5.92 -18.89 4.24
N ALA A 221 6.65 -20.01 4.05
CA ALA A 221 7.52 -20.58 5.09
C ALA A 221 8.55 -19.59 5.64
N ASP A 222 9.06 -18.67 4.78
CA ASP A 222 10.14 -17.75 5.13
C ASP A 222 9.63 -16.35 5.55
N TRP A 223 8.33 -16.17 5.75
CA TRP A 223 7.79 -14.85 6.04
C TRP A 223 8.30 -14.23 7.37
N PRO A 224 8.63 -14.98 8.45
CA PRO A 224 9.14 -14.40 9.69
C PRO A 224 10.45 -13.63 9.51
N GLN A 225 11.33 -14.03 8.58
CA GLN A 225 12.57 -13.29 8.31
C GLN A 225 12.31 -11.85 7.84
N TRP A 226 11.19 -11.62 7.14
CA TRP A 226 10.82 -10.29 6.67
C TRP A 226 10.41 -9.35 7.81
N LEU A 227 9.84 -9.89 8.90
CA LEU A 227 9.57 -9.09 10.11
C LEU A 227 10.87 -8.51 10.69
N GLU A 228 11.92 -9.33 10.77
CA GLU A 228 13.22 -8.88 11.28
C GLU A 228 13.85 -7.82 10.36
N VAL A 229 13.76 -8.01 9.04
CA VAL A 229 14.26 -7.03 8.05
C VAL A 229 13.58 -5.67 8.24
N TYR A 230 12.25 -5.66 8.33
CA TYR A 230 11.49 -4.42 8.48
C TYR A 230 11.62 -3.80 9.87
N ALA A 231 11.73 -4.59 10.93
CA ALA A 231 11.98 -4.10 12.27
C ALA A 231 13.35 -3.39 12.35
N ARG A 232 14.40 -4.01 11.81
CA ARG A 232 15.74 -3.43 11.74
C ARG A 232 15.74 -2.11 10.95
N ALA A 233 15.14 -2.11 9.75
CA ALA A 233 15.07 -0.91 8.92
C ALA A 233 14.30 0.24 9.59
N SER A 234 13.23 -0.05 10.33
CA SER A 234 12.47 0.94 11.09
C SER A 234 13.27 1.52 12.26
N ASN A 235 13.98 0.68 13.01
CA ASN A 235 14.85 1.10 14.10
C ASN A 235 15.99 2.00 13.60
N GLU A 236 16.65 1.65 12.48
CA GLU A 236 17.70 2.49 11.89
C GLU A 236 17.20 3.88 11.48
N ILE A 237 15.94 4.01 11.10
CA ILE A 237 15.32 5.30 10.79
C ILE A 237 15.10 6.09 12.09
N LEU A 238 14.56 5.45 13.13
CA LEU A 238 14.29 6.07 14.42
C LEU A 238 15.58 6.54 15.10
N ASP A 239 16.65 5.76 15.05
CA ASP A 239 17.96 6.12 15.60
C ASP A 239 18.54 7.38 14.93
N LYS A 240 18.38 7.49 13.61
CA LYS A 240 18.81 8.69 12.86
C LYS A 240 17.99 9.93 13.20
N VAL A 241 16.71 9.77 13.53
CA VAL A 241 15.85 10.88 13.99
C VAL A 241 16.28 11.37 15.35
N SER A 242 16.50 10.46 16.30
CA SER A 242 16.89 10.80 17.67
C SER A 242 18.25 11.51 17.75
N THR A 243 19.17 11.21 16.83
CA THR A 243 20.48 11.86 16.75
C THR A 243 20.45 13.23 16.07
N THR A 244 19.45 13.51 15.21
CA THR A 244 19.35 14.80 14.48
C THR A 244 18.42 15.80 15.15
N SER A 245 17.39 15.33 15.85
CA SER A 245 16.40 16.16 16.54
C SER A 245 16.66 16.02 18.04
N GLY A 246 17.42 16.95 18.65
CA GLY A 246 17.56 16.96 20.11
C GLY A 246 16.20 16.78 20.79
N SER A 247 15.94 15.58 21.29
CA SER A 247 14.87 15.12 22.19
C SER A 247 13.58 15.93 22.19
N HIS A 248 12.55 15.57 21.41
CA HIS A 248 11.14 15.93 21.73
C HIS A 248 10.05 15.31 20.81
N LEU A 249 10.29 14.26 20.01
CA LEU A 249 9.31 13.88 18.98
C LEU A 249 8.63 12.50 19.09
N LEU A 250 8.96 11.65 20.02
CA LEU A 250 8.20 10.40 20.22
C LEU A 250 8.00 10.13 21.72
N PRO A 251 6.76 9.91 22.20
CA PRO A 251 6.57 9.34 23.53
C PRO A 251 7.11 7.90 23.50
N ALA A 252 7.94 7.56 24.51
CA ALA A 252 8.42 6.21 24.70
C ALA A 252 7.23 5.25 24.79
N SER A 253 7.14 4.31 23.84
CA SER A 253 6.25 3.16 23.95
C SER A 253 6.74 2.28 25.11
N ARG A 254 5.95 2.21 26.18
CA ARG A 254 6.05 1.15 27.19
C ARG A 254 5.19 -0.03 26.76
#